data_6e0a8598f025311764bb8266757ac0cc
#
_entry.id   6e0a8598f025311764bb8266757ac0cc
#
_cell.length_a   1.000
_cell.length_b   1.000
_cell.length_c   1.000
_cell.angle_alpha   90.00
_cell.angle_beta   90.00
_cell.angle_gamma   90.00
#
_symmetry.space_group_name_H-M   'P 1'
#
loop_
_entity.id
_entity.type
_entity.pdbx_description
1 polymer ?
#
loop_
_entity_poly.entity_id
_entity_poly.type
_entity_poly.pdbx_seq_one_letter_code
_entity_poly.pdbx_strand_id
1 'polypeptide(L)'
;MEQLKFALGEYEIFASIVGGSPLVLAIFLICNPSSNFQNLLSTVNNNLSIPVALLIVFFSYILGGSVQGITWKYFLFLCNLFHLDYSYLGSVISERNALIAQSSQTQIPSVLEFEDKLVLLLREKIGIPKNVNKLNSRLTAYLKERSSLAVVTAESFMANHIMYRNMSFGFLLLSVVVLINLLRTGLFTFEQLVLVLLFLLISYLTFFRSVSFKSWNSRELLLGFYFSACNSAVTKVS
;
A
#
# COMPACT_ATOMS: atom_id res chain seq x y z
N MET A 1 -15.20 -30.78 1.82
CA MET A 1 -13.77 -30.45 1.91
C MET A 1 -13.66 -28.93 1.98
N GLU A 2 -13.58 -28.38 3.19
CA GLU A 2 -13.26 -26.98 3.38
C GLU A 2 -11.84 -26.77 2.90
N GLN A 3 -11.73 -26.05 1.78
CA GLN A 3 -10.42 -25.55 1.34
C GLN A 3 -9.88 -24.70 2.48
N LEU A 4 -8.76 -25.10 3.05
CA LEU A 4 -7.93 -24.25 3.89
C LEU A 4 -7.66 -22.98 3.07
N LYS A 5 -8.47 -21.94 3.28
CA LYS A 5 -8.16 -20.62 2.80
C LYS A 5 -6.92 -20.21 3.57
N PHE A 6 -5.76 -20.33 2.95
CA PHE A 6 -4.56 -19.72 3.48
C PHE A 6 -4.92 -18.27 3.83
N ALA A 7 -4.68 -17.90 5.09
CA ALA A 7 -5.01 -16.56 5.60
C ALA A 7 -4.25 -15.44 4.88
N LEU A 8 -3.25 -15.80 4.10
CA LEU A 8 -2.49 -14.95 3.20
C LEU A 8 -3.04 -15.17 1.79
N GLY A 9 -3.71 -14.16 1.25
CA GLY A 9 -4.13 -14.18 -0.15
C GLY A 9 -2.91 -14.32 -1.08
N GLU A 10 -3.09 -14.98 -2.23
CA GLU A 10 -2.02 -15.15 -3.24
C GLU A 10 -1.35 -13.82 -3.60
N TYR A 11 -2.13 -12.73 -3.63
CA TYR A 11 -1.65 -11.37 -3.88
C TYR A 11 -0.71 -10.84 -2.78
N GLU A 12 -0.93 -11.19 -1.51
CA GLU A 12 -0.07 -10.73 -0.40
C GLU A 12 1.28 -11.43 -0.41
N ILE A 13 1.31 -12.72 -0.75
CA ILE A 13 2.57 -13.46 -0.92
C ILE A 13 3.39 -12.85 -2.04
N PHE A 14 2.76 -12.65 -3.21
CA PHE A 14 3.42 -12.04 -4.37
C PHE A 14 3.90 -10.62 -4.07
N ALA A 15 3.07 -9.81 -3.42
CA ALA A 15 3.43 -8.44 -3.02
C ALA A 15 4.62 -8.41 -2.06
N SER A 16 4.74 -9.37 -1.15
CA SER A 16 5.87 -9.49 -0.23
C SER A 16 7.15 -9.91 -0.97
N ILE A 17 7.08 -10.87 -1.90
CA ILE A 17 8.23 -11.32 -2.68
C ILE A 17 8.77 -10.18 -3.55
N VAL A 18 7.92 -9.58 -4.37
CA VAL A 18 8.32 -8.52 -5.29
C VAL A 18 8.77 -7.27 -4.51
N GLY A 19 8.00 -6.90 -3.47
CA GLY A 19 8.34 -5.74 -2.63
C GLY A 19 9.62 -5.93 -1.81
N GLY A 20 9.98 -7.18 -1.46
CA GLY A 20 11.18 -7.51 -0.71
C GLY A 20 12.44 -7.68 -1.56
N SER A 21 12.32 -7.91 -2.87
CA SER A 21 13.47 -8.16 -3.74
C SER A 21 14.53 -7.04 -3.76
N PRO A 22 14.19 -5.74 -3.76
CA PRO A 22 15.20 -4.68 -3.68
C PRO A 22 15.95 -4.67 -2.33
N LEU A 23 15.31 -5.15 -1.25
CA LEU A 23 15.94 -5.25 0.06
C LEU A 23 16.99 -6.35 0.10
N VAL A 24 16.70 -7.52 -0.52
CA VAL A 24 17.70 -8.60 -0.67
C VAL A 24 18.91 -8.09 -1.43
N LEU A 25 18.69 -7.35 -2.53
CA LEU A 25 19.75 -6.76 -3.32
C LEU A 25 20.55 -5.72 -2.52
N ALA A 26 19.90 -4.90 -1.70
CA ALA A 26 20.56 -3.94 -0.84
C ALA A 26 21.48 -4.64 0.19
N ILE A 27 20.99 -5.69 0.84
CA ILE A 27 21.79 -6.49 1.79
C ILE A 27 23.00 -7.12 1.08
N PHE A 28 22.78 -7.68 -0.11
CA PHE A 28 23.88 -8.26 -0.89
C PHE A 28 24.97 -7.22 -1.19
N LEU A 29 24.61 -6.00 -1.59
CA LEU A 29 25.56 -4.91 -1.85
C LEU A 29 26.26 -4.38 -0.60
N ILE A 30 25.64 -4.47 0.58
CA ILE A 30 26.28 -4.16 1.86
C ILE A 30 27.36 -5.18 2.18
N CYS A 31 27.07 -6.47 1.98
CA CYS A 31 28.00 -7.57 2.23
C CYS A 31 29.15 -7.64 1.21
N ASN A 32 28.93 -7.11 -0.01
CA ASN A 32 29.88 -7.13 -1.12
C ASN A 32 30.15 -5.72 -1.67
N PRO A 33 30.79 -4.84 -0.91
CA PRO A 33 30.89 -3.41 -1.26
C PRO A 33 31.74 -3.13 -2.50
N SER A 34 32.59 -4.07 -2.93
CA SER A 34 33.43 -3.94 -4.13
C SER A 34 32.73 -4.36 -5.42
N SER A 35 31.52 -4.89 -5.35
CA SER A 35 30.81 -5.33 -6.55
C SER A 35 30.19 -4.14 -7.28
N ASN A 36 30.75 -3.83 -8.46
CA ASN A 36 30.06 -2.98 -9.46
C ASN A 36 28.80 -3.70 -9.93
N PHE A 37 27.80 -2.97 -10.42
CA PHE A 37 26.56 -3.54 -10.92
C PHE A 37 26.78 -4.61 -12.00
N GLN A 38 27.78 -4.45 -12.85
CA GLN A 38 28.20 -5.46 -13.83
C GLN A 38 28.70 -6.75 -13.17
N ASN A 39 29.48 -6.65 -12.10
CA ASN A 39 29.94 -7.80 -11.33
C ASN A 39 28.77 -8.52 -10.65
N LEU A 40 27.78 -7.78 -10.18
CA LEU A 40 26.55 -8.35 -9.62
C LEU A 40 25.76 -9.11 -10.68
N LEU A 41 25.55 -8.53 -11.85
CA LEU A 41 24.89 -9.22 -12.98
C LEU A 41 25.65 -10.46 -13.42
N SER A 42 26.97 -10.39 -13.53
CA SER A 42 27.81 -11.55 -13.90
C SER A 42 27.79 -12.63 -12.82
N THR A 43 27.81 -12.25 -11.53
CA THR A 43 27.71 -13.18 -10.40
C THR A 43 26.35 -13.87 -10.37
N VAL A 44 25.27 -13.11 -10.59
CA VAL A 44 23.92 -13.67 -10.71
C VAL A 44 23.84 -14.61 -11.90
N ASN A 45 24.31 -14.19 -13.08
CA ASN A 45 24.22 -14.99 -14.30
C ASN A 45 25.05 -16.30 -14.23
N ASN A 46 26.24 -16.25 -13.59
CA ASN A 46 27.14 -17.40 -13.49
C ASN A 46 26.77 -18.38 -12.36
N ASN A 47 26.09 -17.92 -11.32
CA ASN A 47 25.78 -18.71 -10.13
C ASN A 47 24.29 -18.92 -9.89
N LEU A 48 23.41 -18.48 -10.81
CA LEU A 48 21.96 -18.63 -10.66
C LEU A 48 21.55 -20.09 -10.88
N SER A 49 21.76 -20.92 -9.86
CA SER A 49 21.17 -22.25 -9.80
C SER A 49 19.75 -22.17 -9.25
N ILE A 50 18.92 -23.17 -9.56
CA ILE A 50 17.54 -23.25 -9.05
C ILE A 50 17.48 -23.10 -7.52
N PRO A 51 18.35 -23.77 -6.71
CA PRO A 51 18.37 -23.57 -5.25
C PRO A 51 18.65 -22.12 -4.83
N VAL A 52 19.57 -21.43 -5.49
CA VAL A 52 19.90 -20.02 -5.17
C VAL A 52 18.72 -19.12 -5.50
N ALA A 53 18.05 -19.33 -6.62
CA ALA A 53 16.85 -18.58 -6.98
C ALA A 53 15.73 -18.76 -5.95
N LEU A 54 15.50 -19.99 -5.47
CA LEU A 54 14.52 -20.28 -4.42
C LEU A 54 14.87 -19.59 -3.09
N LEU A 55 16.15 -19.57 -2.71
CA LEU A 55 16.61 -18.84 -1.51
C LEU A 55 16.37 -17.32 -1.65
N ILE A 56 16.65 -16.73 -2.81
CA ILE A 56 16.37 -15.30 -3.06
C ILE A 56 14.88 -15.01 -2.91
N VAL A 57 14.01 -15.83 -3.49
CA VAL A 57 12.55 -15.69 -3.36
C VAL A 57 12.11 -15.82 -1.90
N PHE A 58 12.64 -16.81 -1.16
CA PHE A 58 12.34 -17.03 0.24
C PHE A 58 12.76 -15.85 1.12
N PHE A 59 13.99 -15.35 0.96
CA PHE A 59 14.46 -14.16 1.68
C PHE A 59 13.69 -12.90 1.30
N SER A 60 13.34 -12.74 0.02
CA SER A 60 12.50 -11.62 -0.43
C SER A 60 11.13 -11.63 0.25
N TYR A 61 10.51 -12.80 0.38
CA TYR A 61 9.25 -12.98 1.09
C TYR A 61 9.35 -12.58 2.57
N ILE A 62 10.37 -13.12 3.27
CA ILE A 62 10.59 -12.82 4.70
C ILE A 62 10.86 -11.33 4.91
N LEU A 63 11.77 -10.75 4.14
CA LEU A 63 12.12 -9.34 4.27
C LEU A 63 10.93 -8.44 3.92
N GLY A 64 10.23 -8.72 2.82
CA GLY A 64 9.06 -7.94 2.43
C GLY A 64 7.95 -7.97 3.48
N GLY A 65 7.74 -9.10 4.16
CA GLY A 65 6.81 -9.22 5.28
C GLY A 65 7.30 -8.49 6.54
N SER A 66 8.57 -8.70 6.91
CA SER A 66 9.14 -8.17 8.17
C SER A 66 9.25 -6.64 8.20
N VAL A 67 9.49 -5.99 7.05
CA VAL A 67 9.66 -4.53 6.99
C VAL A 67 8.35 -3.75 6.90
N GLN A 68 7.19 -4.40 6.85
CA GLN A 68 5.90 -3.72 6.62
C GLN A 68 5.62 -2.58 7.61
N GLY A 69 6.00 -2.75 8.88
CA GLY A 69 5.84 -1.70 9.89
C GLY A 69 6.72 -0.48 9.63
N ILE A 70 7.96 -0.69 9.19
CA ILE A 70 8.92 0.38 8.88
C ILE A 70 8.47 1.11 7.60
N THR A 71 8.13 0.35 6.55
CA THR A 71 7.69 0.92 5.28
C THR A 71 6.37 1.68 5.40
N TRP A 72 5.51 1.30 6.35
CA TRP A 72 4.31 2.07 6.66
C TRP A 72 4.64 3.44 7.26
N LYS A 73 5.56 3.49 8.23
CA LYS A 73 6.02 4.77 8.80
C LYS A 73 6.70 5.67 7.76
N TYR A 74 7.55 5.07 6.91
CA TYR A 74 8.16 5.74 5.77
C TYR A 74 7.11 6.33 4.82
N PHE A 75 6.09 5.54 4.46
CA PHE A 75 4.99 5.98 3.61
C PHE A 75 4.25 7.18 4.22
N LEU A 76 3.88 7.10 5.50
CA LEU A 76 3.22 8.21 6.20
C LEU A 76 4.08 9.46 6.26
N PHE A 77 5.39 9.30 6.51
CA PHE A 77 6.35 10.40 6.51
C PHE A 77 6.37 11.11 5.16
N LEU A 78 6.46 10.38 4.06
CA LEU A 78 6.46 10.97 2.72
C LEU A 78 5.11 11.57 2.34
N CYS A 79 3.99 10.94 2.68
CA CYS A 79 2.67 11.53 2.47
C CYS A 79 2.53 12.88 3.20
N ASN A 80 3.01 12.96 4.43
CA ASN A 80 3.02 14.22 5.18
C ASN A 80 3.96 15.27 4.57
N LEU A 81 5.15 14.86 4.14
CA LEU A 81 6.14 15.75 3.50
C LEU A 81 5.62 16.36 2.19
N PHE A 82 4.93 15.56 1.37
CA PHE A 82 4.38 16.00 0.09
C PHE A 82 2.92 16.47 0.18
N HIS A 83 2.33 16.54 1.39
CA HIS A 83 0.93 16.91 1.63
C HIS A 83 -0.07 16.09 0.80
N LEU A 84 0.16 14.78 0.67
CA LEU A 84 -0.66 13.88 -0.13
C LEU A 84 -1.77 13.24 0.71
N ASP A 85 -3.01 13.33 0.23
CA ASP A 85 -4.12 12.56 0.78
C ASP A 85 -4.16 11.17 0.12
N TYR A 86 -3.95 10.13 0.90
CA TYR A 86 -4.03 8.73 0.50
C TYR A 86 -5.38 8.08 0.86
N SER A 87 -6.27 8.84 1.49
CA SER A 87 -7.57 8.37 1.97
C SER A 87 -8.67 9.02 1.12
N TYR A 88 -9.24 8.26 0.18
CA TYR A 88 -10.36 8.76 -0.62
C TYR A 88 -11.49 9.27 0.29
N LEU A 89 -11.86 10.54 0.13
CA LEU A 89 -12.87 11.25 0.94
C LEU A 89 -12.65 11.23 2.47
N GLY A 90 -11.47 10.85 2.96
CA GLY A 90 -11.24 10.75 4.41
C GLY A 90 -11.37 12.08 5.14
N SER A 91 -10.83 13.17 4.61
CA SER A 91 -10.98 14.52 5.11
C SER A 91 -12.43 15.00 5.05
N VAL A 92 -13.11 14.78 3.91
CA VAL A 92 -14.51 15.16 3.68
C VAL A 92 -15.44 14.44 4.66
N ILE A 93 -15.26 13.12 4.85
CA ILE A 93 -16.04 12.32 5.80
C ILE A 93 -15.85 12.85 7.23
N SER A 94 -14.62 13.19 7.62
CA SER A 94 -14.31 13.72 8.95
C SER A 94 -14.98 15.06 9.18
N GLU A 95 -14.88 15.98 8.22
CA GLU A 95 -15.46 17.33 8.28
C GLU A 95 -16.98 17.28 8.34
N ARG A 96 -17.62 16.58 7.39
CA ARG A 96 -19.09 16.48 7.34
C ARG A 96 -19.66 15.75 8.54
N ASN A 97 -18.97 14.72 9.07
CA ASN A 97 -19.38 14.07 10.30
C ASN A 97 -19.34 15.02 11.50
N ALA A 98 -18.36 15.92 11.57
CA ALA A 98 -18.30 16.95 12.62
C ALA A 98 -19.43 17.97 12.47
N LEU A 99 -19.73 18.45 11.26
CA LEU A 99 -20.83 19.36 10.97
C LEU A 99 -22.18 18.74 11.35
N ILE A 100 -22.45 17.48 10.95
CA ILE A 100 -23.69 16.78 11.31
C ILE A 100 -23.80 16.59 12.82
N ALA A 101 -22.69 16.37 13.54
CA ALA A 101 -22.72 16.26 15.01
C ALA A 101 -23.05 17.59 15.71
N GLN A 102 -22.68 18.73 15.10
CA GLN A 102 -22.97 20.07 15.60
C GLN A 102 -24.39 20.54 15.23
N SER A 103 -24.91 20.09 14.07
CA SER A 103 -26.19 20.54 13.49
C SER A 103 -27.41 19.77 13.98
N SER A 104 -27.36 19.14 15.17
CA SER A 104 -28.46 18.35 15.76
C SER A 104 -29.79 19.11 15.89
N GLN A 105 -29.92 20.33 15.38
CA GLN A 105 -31.15 21.14 15.40
C GLN A 105 -31.46 21.87 14.08
N THR A 106 -30.65 21.80 13.06
CA THR A 106 -30.90 22.51 11.80
C THR A 106 -31.35 21.55 10.69
N GLN A 107 -32.41 21.94 9.97
CA GLN A 107 -33.05 21.22 8.90
C GLN A 107 -32.03 20.60 7.94
N ILE A 108 -32.11 19.27 7.75
CA ILE A 108 -31.39 18.56 6.71
C ILE A 108 -31.82 19.15 5.36
N PRO A 109 -30.89 19.60 4.49
CA PRO A 109 -31.23 20.14 3.18
C PRO A 109 -32.12 19.16 2.40
N SER A 110 -33.09 19.67 1.66
CA SER A 110 -34.03 18.87 0.87
C SER A 110 -33.35 18.03 -0.22
N VAL A 111 -32.13 18.43 -0.64
CA VAL A 111 -31.28 17.70 -1.58
C VAL A 111 -29.97 17.42 -0.88
N LEU A 112 -29.74 16.14 -0.52
CA LEU A 112 -28.47 15.68 0.05
C LEU A 112 -27.48 15.39 -1.07
N GLU A 113 -26.28 15.95 -0.97
CA GLU A 113 -25.17 15.56 -1.81
C GLU A 113 -24.74 14.10 -1.53
N PHE A 114 -23.97 13.51 -2.45
CA PHE A 114 -23.48 12.13 -2.30
C PHE A 114 -22.76 11.91 -0.97
N GLU A 115 -21.90 12.84 -0.61
CA GLU A 115 -21.08 12.80 0.62
C GLU A 115 -21.94 12.82 1.88
N ASP A 116 -23.01 13.62 1.89
CA ASP A 116 -23.93 13.70 3.03
C ASP A 116 -24.69 12.40 3.22
N LYS A 117 -25.22 11.85 2.11
CA LYS A 117 -25.87 10.53 2.13
C LYS A 117 -24.93 9.44 2.61
N LEU A 118 -23.69 9.45 2.12
CA LEU A 118 -22.66 8.48 2.51
C LEU A 118 -22.37 8.56 4.02
N VAL A 119 -22.15 9.77 4.54
CA VAL A 119 -21.88 9.99 5.98
C VAL A 119 -23.03 9.54 6.86
N LEU A 120 -24.28 9.86 6.48
CA LEU A 120 -25.48 9.41 7.21
C LEU A 120 -25.59 7.89 7.22
N LEU A 121 -25.40 7.22 6.07
CA LEU A 121 -25.40 5.75 5.96
C LEU A 121 -24.26 5.12 6.79
N LEU A 122 -23.07 5.71 6.76
CA LEU A 122 -21.93 5.25 7.58
C LEU A 122 -22.24 5.32 9.06
N ARG A 123 -22.86 6.43 9.55
CA ARG A 123 -23.26 6.57 10.96
C ARG A 123 -24.31 5.54 11.36
N GLU A 124 -25.33 5.35 10.52
CA GLU A 124 -26.44 4.45 10.81
C GLU A 124 -26.01 2.96 10.82
N LYS A 125 -25.25 2.53 9.81
CA LYS A 125 -24.99 1.09 9.60
C LYS A 125 -23.76 0.56 10.32
N ILE A 126 -22.68 1.34 10.38
CA ILE A 126 -21.38 0.85 10.90
C ILE A 126 -20.75 1.77 11.96
N GLY A 127 -21.26 2.99 12.13
CA GLY A 127 -20.68 4.02 12.98
C GLY A 127 -19.33 4.53 12.47
N ILE A 128 -19.11 5.84 12.53
CA ILE A 128 -17.84 6.46 12.11
C ILE A 128 -16.88 6.46 13.31
N PRO A 129 -15.69 5.84 13.19
CA PRO A 129 -14.70 5.85 14.28
C PRO A 129 -14.09 7.23 14.43
N LYS A 130 -13.65 7.60 15.66
CA LYS A 130 -12.92 8.86 15.91
C LYS A 130 -11.69 9.01 14.98
N ASN A 131 -10.97 7.90 14.73
CA ASN A 131 -9.89 7.87 13.78
C ASN A 131 -10.42 7.28 12.46
N VAL A 132 -10.61 8.12 11.45
CA VAL A 132 -11.14 7.75 10.12
C VAL A 132 -10.27 6.68 9.43
N ASN A 133 -8.99 6.60 9.74
CA ASN A 133 -8.11 5.53 9.20
C ASN A 133 -8.57 4.11 9.59
N LYS A 134 -9.35 3.96 10.67
CA LYS A 134 -9.96 2.69 11.07
C LYS A 134 -11.28 2.38 10.34
N LEU A 135 -11.77 3.29 9.52
CA LEU A 135 -13.03 3.11 8.79
C LEU A 135 -12.93 1.97 7.78
N ASN A 136 -11.80 1.86 7.08
CA ASN A 136 -11.59 0.78 6.09
C ASN A 136 -11.78 -0.62 6.68
N SER A 137 -11.34 -0.87 7.92
CA SER A 137 -11.53 -2.18 8.58
C SER A 137 -13.00 -2.48 8.83
N ARG A 138 -13.80 -1.47 9.23
CA ARG A 138 -15.25 -1.63 9.44
C ARG A 138 -16.00 -1.83 8.12
N LEU A 139 -15.61 -1.09 7.08
CA LEU A 139 -16.15 -1.25 5.73
C LEU A 139 -15.89 -2.66 5.19
N THR A 140 -14.66 -3.14 5.33
CA THR A 140 -14.28 -4.51 4.92
C THR A 140 -15.11 -5.55 5.66
N ALA A 141 -15.27 -5.44 6.99
CA ALA A 141 -16.09 -6.37 7.77
C ALA A 141 -17.55 -6.37 7.29
N TYR A 142 -18.15 -5.19 7.15
CA TYR A 142 -19.52 -5.04 6.68
C TYR A 142 -19.76 -5.63 5.29
N LEU A 143 -18.81 -5.41 4.36
CA LEU A 143 -18.92 -5.91 2.99
C LEU A 143 -18.63 -7.42 2.90
N LYS A 144 -17.75 -7.95 3.76
CA LYS A 144 -17.49 -9.41 3.82
C LYS A 144 -18.72 -10.19 4.24
N GLU A 145 -19.50 -9.71 5.20
CA GLU A 145 -20.77 -10.34 5.59
C GLU A 145 -21.76 -10.45 4.43
N ARG A 146 -21.65 -9.56 3.44
CA ARG A 146 -22.54 -9.50 2.26
C ARG A 146 -21.95 -10.13 1.02
N SER A 147 -20.81 -10.81 1.15
CA SER A 147 -20.09 -11.45 0.02
C SER A 147 -19.87 -10.49 -1.17
N SER A 148 -19.58 -9.22 -0.88
CA SER A 148 -19.42 -8.18 -1.91
C SER A 148 -18.14 -8.37 -2.69
N LEU A 149 -18.21 -8.34 -4.02
CA LEU A 149 -17.06 -8.36 -4.92
C LEU A 149 -16.12 -7.16 -4.72
N ALA A 150 -16.65 -6.03 -4.23
CA ALA A 150 -15.85 -4.85 -3.91
C ALA A 150 -14.72 -5.15 -2.91
N VAL A 151 -14.91 -6.12 -2.00
CA VAL A 151 -13.86 -6.53 -1.06
C VAL A 151 -12.68 -7.18 -1.78
N VAL A 152 -12.95 -8.06 -2.73
CA VAL A 152 -11.88 -8.76 -3.48
C VAL A 152 -11.04 -7.76 -4.28
N THR A 153 -11.69 -6.82 -4.95
CA THR A 153 -11.03 -5.74 -5.68
C THR A 153 -10.24 -4.83 -4.74
N ALA A 154 -10.80 -4.46 -3.60
CA ALA A 154 -10.12 -3.63 -2.61
C ALA A 154 -8.91 -4.34 -2.00
N GLU A 155 -8.99 -5.65 -1.72
CA GLU A 155 -7.86 -6.46 -1.22
C GLU A 155 -6.73 -6.52 -2.27
N SER A 156 -7.04 -6.66 -3.56
CA SER A 156 -6.05 -6.58 -4.64
C SER A 156 -5.34 -5.21 -4.68
N PHE A 157 -6.09 -4.10 -4.54
CA PHE A 157 -5.48 -2.77 -4.46
C PHE A 157 -4.61 -2.62 -3.21
N MET A 158 -5.02 -3.20 -2.07
CA MET A 158 -4.21 -3.17 -0.85
C MET A 158 -2.91 -3.95 -0.98
N ALA A 159 -2.94 -5.12 -1.61
CA ALA A 159 -1.73 -5.90 -1.90
C ALA A 159 -0.76 -5.14 -2.81
N ASN A 160 -1.27 -4.51 -3.88
CA ASN A 160 -0.46 -3.65 -4.74
C ASN A 160 0.11 -2.44 -3.99
N HIS A 161 -0.68 -1.81 -3.10
CA HIS A 161 -0.17 -0.74 -2.23
C HIS A 161 1.03 -1.21 -1.39
N ILE A 162 0.93 -2.38 -0.74
CA ILE A 162 2.00 -2.96 0.07
C ILE A 162 3.24 -3.23 -0.78
N MET A 163 3.06 -3.83 -1.96
CA MET A 163 4.14 -4.13 -2.89
C MET A 163 4.92 -2.86 -3.28
N TYR A 164 4.22 -1.87 -3.83
CA TYR A 164 4.86 -0.64 -4.31
C TYR A 164 5.48 0.18 -3.18
N ARG A 165 4.89 0.19 -2.00
CA ARG A 165 5.44 0.83 -0.81
C ARG A 165 6.76 0.20 -0.39
N ASN A 166 6.81 -1.14 -0.33
CA ASN A 166 8.02 -1.87 0.02
C ASN A 166 9.10 -1.70 -1.06
N MET A 167 8.73 -1.72 -2.34
CA MET A 167 9.65 -1.44 -3.46
C MET A 167 10.24 -0.03 -3.34
N SER A 168 9.41 0.98 -3.07
CA SER A 168 9.87 2.36 -2.91
C SER A 168 10.94 2.47 -1.82
N PHE A 169 10.67 1.90 -0.65
CA PHE A 169 11.62 1.88 0.45
C PHE A 169 12.89 1.09 0.10
N GLY A 170 12.74 -0.06 -0.55
CA GLY A 170 13.87 -0.91 -0.95
C GLY A 170 14.78 -0.22 -1.98
N PHE A 171 14.22 0.46 -2.98
CA PHE A 171 15.00 1.22 -3.95
C PHE A 171 15.66 2.46 -3.34
N LEU A 172 15.03 3.11 -2.35
CA LEU A 172 15.68 4.17 -1.58
C LEU A 172 16.91 3.63 -0.84
N LEU A 173 16.78 2.49 -0.15
CA LEU A 173 17.92 1.86 0.53
C LEU A 173 19.02 1.44 -0.44
N LEU A 174 18.66 0.88 -1.60
CA LEU A 174 19.62 0.56 -2.67
C LEU A 174 20.40 1.79 -3.10
N SER A 175 19.70 2.91 -3.35
CA SER A 175 20.35 4.18 -3.70
C SER A 175 21.34 4.63 -2.64
N VAL A 176 20.95 4.55 -1.35
CA VAL A 176 21.80 4.93 -0.21
C VAL A 176 23.02 4.00 -0.11
N VAL A 177 22.84 2.69 -0.27
CA VAL A 177 23.94 1.70 -0.21
C VAL A 177 24.95 1.93 -1.34
N VAL A 178 24.47 2.14 -2.58
CA VAL A 178 25.35 2.45 -3.71
C VAL A 178 26.11 3.76 -3.46
N LEU A 179 25.45 4.79 -2.93
CA LEU A 179 26.08 6.06 -2.59
C LEU A 179 27.16 5.90 -1.51
N ILE A 180 26.89 5.12 -0.46
CA ILE A 180 27.88 4.84 0.59
C ILE A 180 29.09 4.08 0.02
N ASN A 181 28.86 3.10 -0.85
CA ASN A 181 29.93 2.35 -1.48
C ASN A 181 30.79 3.26 -2.39
N LEU A 182 30.16 4.17 -3.13
CA LEU A 182 30.81 5.18 -3.94
C LEU A 182 31.72 6.09 -3.09
N LEU A 183 31.23 6.57 -1.96
CA LEU A 183 31.99 7.42 -1.04
C LEU A 183 33.19 6.66 -0.40
N ARG A 184 33.01 5.38 -0.09
CA ARG A 184 34.06 4.54 0.49
C ARG A 184 35.17 4.22 -0.48
N THR A 185 34.87 3.97 -1.73
CA THR A 185 35.86 3.62 -2.76
C THR A 185 36.59 4.83 -3.31
N GLY A 186 36.06 6.03 -3.17
CA GLY A 186 36.59 7.25 -3.76
C GLY A 186 36.56 7.28 -5.29
N LEU A 187 36.06 6.22 -5.92
CA LEU A 187 35.98 6.07 -7.38
C LEU A 187 34.63 6.54 -7.85
N PHE A 188 34.50 7.83 -8.15
CA PHE A 188 33.30 8.41 -8.72
C PHE A 188 33.22 8.09 -10.22
N THR A 189 32.55 7.00 -10.57
CA THR A 189 32.22 6.72 -11.96
C THR A 189 30.85 7.32 -12.32
N PHE A 190 30.75 7.84 -13.54
CA PHE A 190 29.48 8.38 -14.06
C PHE A 190 28.37 7.34 -14.02
N GLU A 191 28.67 6.08 -14.33
CA GLU A 191 27.72 4.97 -14.31
C GLU A 191 27.09 4.75 -12.93
N GLN A 192 27.88 4.82 -11.86
CA GLN A 192 27.37 4.64 -10.49
C GLN A 192 26.48 5.82 -10.06
N LEU A 193 26.80 7.04 -10.48
CA LEU A 193 25.95 8.20 -10.23
C LEU A 193 24.60 8.05 -10.93
N VAL A 194 24.63 7.64 -12.21
CA VAL A 194 23.39 7.35 -12.98
C VAL A 194 22.57 6.28 -12.29
N LEU A 195 23.20 5.24 -11.74
CA LEU A 195 22.51 4.17 -11.04
C LEU A 195 21.83 4.66 -9.74
N VAL A 196 22.51 5.53 -8.95
CA VAL A 196 21.92 6.16 -7.76
C VAL A 196 20.68 6.97 -8.15
N LEU A 197 20.78 7.79 -9.19
CA LEU A 197 19.65 8.61 -9.69
C LEU A 197 18.51 7.74 -10.21
N LEU A 198 18.82 6.66 -10.92
CA LEU A 198 17.83 5.70 -11.40
C LEU A 198 17.05 5.05 -10.25
N PHE A 199 17.74 4.59 -9.21
CA PHE A 199 17.08 3.99 -8.04
C PHE A 199 16.24 5.01 -7.27
N LEU A 200 16.70 6.26 -7.14
CA LEU A 200 15.88 7.34 -6.57
C LEU A 200 14.63 7.61 -7.40
N LEU A 201 14.75 7.64 -8.72
CA LEU A 201 13.61 7.82 -9.62
C LEU A 201 12.60 6.67 -9.50
N ILE A 202 13.08 5.41 -9.49
CA ILE A 202 12.20 4.24 -9.30
C ILE A 202 11.53 4.29 -7.93
N SER A 203 12.26 4.65 -6.87
CA SER A 203 11.70 4.83 -5.53
C SER A 203 10.58 5.87 -5.52
N TYR A 204 10.81 7.00 -6.16
CA TYR A 204 9.81 8.08 -6.30
C TYR A 204 8.56 7.61 -7.05
N LEU A 205 8.72 7.01 -8.23
CA LEU A 205 7.60 6.54 -9.05
C LEU A 205 6.78 5.47 -8.33
N THR A 206 7.44 4.51 -7.68
CA THR A 206 6.77 3.44 -6.94
C THR A 206 6.06 3.98 -5.69
N PHE A 207 6.59 5.03 -5.04
CA PHE A 207 5.89 5.71 -3.94
C PHE A 207 4.55 6.30 -4.41
N PHE A 208 4.53 7.11 -5.47
CA PHE A 208 3.28 7.69 -5.98
C PHE A 208 2.27 6.63 -6.44
N ARG A 209 2.77 5.55 -7.04
CA ARG A 209 1.91 4.43 -7.41
C ARG A 209 1.28 3.77 -6.18
N SER A 210 2.05 3.64 -5.09
CA SER A 210 1.55 3.14 -3.80
C SER A 210 0.43 4.04 -3.23
N VAL A 211 0.58 5.37 -3.30
CA VAL A 211 -0.46 6.34 -2.87
C VAL A 211 -1.75 6.13 -3.67
N SER A 212 -1.64 6.00 -5.00
CA SER A 212 -2.79 5.76 -5.88
C SER A 212 -3.55 4.48 -5.50
N PHE A 213 -2.85 3.36 -5.30
CA PHE A 213 -3.49 2.10 -4.91
C PHE A 213 -4.14 2.18 -3.53
N LYS A 214 -3.56 2.93 -2.59
CA LYS A 214 -4.18 3.15 -1.28
C LYS A 214 -5.49 3.94 -1.38
N SER A 215 -5.50 4.97 -2.20
CA SER A 215 -6.70 5.76 -2.49
C SER A 215 -7.77 4.91 -3.19
N TRP A 216 -7.41 4.10 -4.19
CA TRP A 216 -8.33 3.20 -4.89
C TRP A 216 -8.92 2.14 -3.96
N ASN A 217 -8.13 1.57 -3.04
CA ASN A 217 -8.63 0.67 -2.01
C ASN A 217 -9.74 1.32 -1.17
N SER A 218 -9.50 2.54 -0.68
CA SER A 218 -10.49 3.27 0.11
C SER A 218 -11.74 3.61 -0.69
N ARG A 219 -11.56 4.04 -1.95
CA ARG A 219 -12.65 4.33 -2.88
C ARG A 219 -13.55 3.12 -3.12
N GLU A 220 -12.95 1.97 -3.42
CA GLU A 220 -13.69 0.74 -3.71
C GLU A 220 -14.53 0.28 -2.51
N LEU A 221 -13.96 0.35 -1.30
CA LEU A 221 -14.68 0.02 -0.07
C LEU A 221 -15.86 0.98 0.19
N LEU A 222 -15.67 2.28 -0.01
CA LEU A 222 -16.72 3.27 0.21
C LEU A 222 -17.86 3.16 -0.80
N LEU A 223 -17.54 3.00 -2.09
CA LEU A 223 -18.54 2.82 -3.13
C LEU A 223 -19.29 1.49 -2.98
N GLY A 224 -18.54 0.40 -2.72
CA GLY A 224 -19.15 -0.91 -2.44
C GLY A 224 -20.11 -0.86 -1.26
N PHE A 225 -19.72 -0.16 -0.17
CA PHE A 225 -20.59 0.06 0.98
C PHE A 225 -21.86 0.85 0.60
N TYR A 226 -21.69 1.97 -0.10
CA TYR A 226 -22.81 2.81 -0.50
C TYR A 226 -23.87 2.04 -1.29
N PHE A 227 -23.46 1.33 -2.34
CA PHE A 227 -24.38 0.54 -3.16
C PHE A 227 -25.01 -0.63 -2.40
N SER A 228 -24.23 -1.33 -1.56
CA SER A 228 -24.74 -2.41 -0.73
C SER A 228 -25.76 -1.93 0.31
N ALA A 229 -25.52 -0.76 0.93
CA ALA A 229 -26.44 -0.17 1.90
C ALA A 229 -27.75 0.33 1.26
N CYS A 230 -27.68 0.93 0.07
CA CYS A 230 -28.87 1.37 -0.68
C CYS A 230 -29.73 0.19 -1.12
N ASN A 231 -29.15 -0.88 -1.66
CA ASN A 231 -29.89 -2.06 -2.11
C ASN A 231 -30.61 -2.78 -0.95
N SER A 232 -30.03 -2.81 0.23
CA SER A 232 -30.66 -3.41 1.41
C SER A 232 -31.88 -2.63 1.93
N ALA A 233 -32.04 -1.37 1.53
CA ALA A 233 -33.23 -0.57 1.84
C ALA A 233 -34.42 -0.92 0.91
N VAL A 234 -34.14 -1.27 -0.35
CA VAL A 234 -35.20 -1.61 -1.35
C VAL A 234 -35.84 -2.96 -1.05
N THR A 235 -35.06 -3.95 -0.62
CA THR A 235 -35.57 -5.31 -0.30
C THR A 235 -36.39 -5.39 1.00
N LYS A 236 -36.47 -4.34 1.81
CA LYS A 236 -37.33 -4.28 3.01
C LYS A 236 -38.69 -3.66 2.75
N VAL A 237 -38.92 -3.11 1.57
CA VAL A 237 -40.18 -2.41 1.20
C VAL A 237 -41.07 -3.30 0.26
N SER A 238 -40.52 -4.41 -0.23
CA SER A 238 -41.21 -5.45 -0.99
C SER A 238 -41.61 -6.62 -0.07
#